data_621e91d6bcc730209d01c16ef26dc4f9
#
_entry.id   621e91d6bcc730209d01c16ef26dc4f9
#
_cell.length_a   1.000
_cell.length_b   1.000
_cell.length_c   1.000
_cell.angle_alpha   90.00
_cell.angle_beta   90.00
_cell.angle_gamma   90.00
#
_symmetry.space_group_name_H-M   'P 1'
#
loop_
_entity.id
_entity.type
_entity.pdbx_description
1 polymer ?
#
loop_
_entity_poly.entity_id
_entity_poly.type
_entity_poly.pdbx_seq_one_letter_code
_entity_poly.pdbx_strand_id
1 'polypeptide(L)'
;GEVIGVIAGEFGLDKDGNKTEGYEPGMEVLGKYVLLSEGVRGSLTKILIERYKLDAQSQPQKYGLGMKEIWEIDPKFHKEGKVLHSMGWPLGGNAGGGSFCYHAENNQIYLGFVVHLNYENPYVFPYMEFQKFKHHPMIKKMLEGGKRISYGARAITEGGYQSIPKLAFPGGLILGCSAGLVNVPRIKGNHNAMLSGITAAEIACKAIKEGFQNTELKEYDKEIKDGKVGSDLKPVKNVKPIWSRFGLLASLIIGGIDMWIATVSYTHLTLPTSG
;
A
#
# COMPACT_ATOMS: atom_id res chain seq x y z
N GLY A 1 6.72 13.45 -24.73
CA GLY A 1 5.52 14.27 -24.59
C GLY A 1 5.09 14.34 -23.12
N GLU A 2 4.16 15.19 -22.81
CA GLU A 2 3.60 15.43 -21.48
C GLU A 2 2.18 14.86 -21.38
N VAL A 3 1.70 14.63 -20.16
CA VAL A 3 0.32 14.26 -19.88
C VAL A 3 -0.49 15.53 -19.71
N ILE A 4 -1.57 15.66 -20.48
CA ILE A 4 -2.44 16.84 -20.47
C ILE A 4 -3.85 16.54 -19.96
N GLY A 5 -4.16 15.27 -19.67
CA GLY A 5 -5.46 14.82 -19.24
C GLY A 5 -5.61 13.31 -19.30
N VAL A 6 -6.84 12.85 -19.22
CA VAL A 6 -7.21 11.43 -19.31
C VAL A 6 -8.43 11.27 -20.22
N ILE A 7 -8.56 10.09 -20.83
CA ILE A 7 -9.79 9.69 -21.52
C ILE A 7 -10.57 8.79 -20.55
N ALA A 8 -11.79 9.17 -20.24
CA ALA A 8 -12.67 8.47 -19.31
C ALA A 8 -13.86 7.86 -20.03
N GLY A 9 -14.21 6.60 -19.68
CA GLY A 9 -15.41 5.93 -20.20
C GLY A 9 -15.28 5.39 -21.61
N GLU A 10 -14.07 5.15 -22.11
CA GLU A 10 -13.86 4.45 -23.38
C GLU A 10 -14.10 2.96 -23.19
N PHE A 11 -14.95 2.36 -24.01
CA PHE A 11 -15.29 0.94 -24.00
C PHE A 11 -15.21 0.34 -25.39
N GLY A 12 -15.17 -1.01 -25.46
CA GLY A 12 -15.26 -1.74 -26.70
C GLY A 12 -14.01 -1.71 -27.56
N LEU A 13 -12.82 -1.57 -26.95
CA LEU A 13 -11.55 -1.88 -27.59
C LEU A 13 -11.19 -3.35 -27.34
N ASP A 14 -10.65 -4.02 -28.36
CA ASP A 14 -10.02 -5.33 -28.19
C ASP A 14 -8.62 -5.20 -27.53
N LYS A 15 -7.95 -6.34 -27.29
CA LYS A 15 -6.61 -6.39 -26.68
C LYS A 15 -5.53 -5.69 -27.53
N ASP A 16 -5.75 -5.51 -28.81
CA ASP A 16 -4.83 -4.90 -29.76
C ASP A 16 -5.18 -3.42 -30.02
N GLY A 17 -6.25 -2.89 -29.32
CA GLY A 17 -6.69 -1.51 -29.39
C GLY A 17 -7.63 -1.20 -30.56
N ASN A 18 -8.16 -2.20 -31.26
CA ASN A 18 -9.10 -2.00 -32.35
C ASN A 18 -10.54 -1.86 -31.81
N LYS A 19 -11.34 -1.06 -32.50
CA LYS A 19 -12.75 -0.84 -32.14
C LYS A 19 -13.57 -2.09 -32.47
N THR A 20 -14.36 -2.56 -31.51
CA THR A 20 -15.37 -3.62 -31.70
C THR A 20 -16.74 -3.03 -32.00
N GLU A 21 -17.75 -3.88 -32.27
CA GLU A 21 -19.14 -3.42 -32.51
C GLU A 21 -19.73 -2.63 -31.31
N GLY A 22 -19.28 -2.89 -30.10
CA GLY A 22 -19.70 -2.18 -28.88
C GLY A 22 -18.80 -1.00 -28.52
N TYR A 23 -18.06 -0.43 -29.47
CA TYR A 23 -17.17 0.70 -29.18
C TYR A 23 -17.95 1.98 -28.83
N GLU A 24 -17.65 2.51 -27.67
CA GLU A 24 -18.10 3.83 -27.22
C GLU A 24 -16.87 4.72 -26.98
N PRO A 25 -16.81 5.90 -27.61
CA PRO A 25 -15.70 6.83 -27.40
C PRO A 25 -15.71 7.37 -25.97
N GLY A 26 -14.54 7.47 -25.38
CA GLY A 26 -14.38 8.13 -24.09
C GLY A 26 -14.48 9.65 -24.19
N MET A 27 -14.62 10.27 -23.03
CA MET A 27 -14.59 11.73 -22.89
C MET A 27 -13.18 12.17 -22.53
N GLU A 28 -12.62 13.14 -23.24
CA GLU A 28 -11.37 13.78 -22.86
C GLU A 28 -11.59 14.74 -21.70
N VAL A 29 -10.88 14.49 -20.61
CA VAL A 29 -10.84 15.36 -19.41
C VAL A 29 -9.46 15.98 -19.32
N LEU A 30 -9.35 17.23 -19.73
CA LEU A 30 -8.10 17.97 -19.73
C LEU A 30 -7.85 18.65 -18.38
N GLY A 31 -6.59 18.75 -17.98
CA GLY A 31 -6.17 19.36 -16.73
C GLY A 31 -4.75 19.89 -16.79
N LYS A 32 -4.44 20.83 -15.92
CA LYS A 32 -3.07 21.37 -15.80
C LYS A 32 -2.09 20.34 -15.22
N TYR A 33 -2.58 19.45 -14.38
CA TYR A 33 -1.85 18.29 -13.84
C TYR A 33 -2.80 17.12 -13.61
N VAL A 34 -2.31 15.91 -13.80
CA VAL A 34 -3.03 14.66 -13.52
C VAL A 34 -2.44 14.01 -12.25
N LEU A 35 -3.29 13.77 -11.26
CA LEU A 35 -2.89 13.13 -9.99
C LEU A 35 -3.39 11.69 -9.96
N LEU A 36 -2.47 10.72 -10.03
CA LEU A 36 -2.79 9.29 -10.11
C LEU A 36 -2.81 8.65 -8.72
N SER A 37 -4.01 8.34 -8.23
CA SER A 37 -4.26 7.63 -6.98
C SER A 37 -5.04 6.33 -7.19
N GLU A 38 -4.69 5.57 -8.22
CA GLU A 38 -5.41 4.40 -8.71
C GLU A 38 -5.24 3.14 -7.84
N GLY A 39 -4.48 3.23 -6.76
CA GLY A 39 -4.17 2.10 -5.88
C GLY A 39 -3.01 1.24 -6.39
N VAL A 40 -2.96 0.01 -5.91
CA VAL A 40 -1.79 -0.88 -6.02
C VAL A 40 -1.37 -1.22 -7.46
N ARG A 41 -2.30 -1.27 -8.39
CA ARG A 41 -2.06 -1.61 -9.80
C ARG A 41 -2.93 -0.77 -10.72
N GLY A 42 -2.77 0.53 -10.62
CA GLY A 42 -3.44 1.47 -11.49
C GLY A 42 -3.11 1.23 -12.96
N SER A 43 -4.11 1.28 -13.82
CA SER A 43 -3.93 1.03 -15.26
C SER A 43 -3.07 2.10 -15.90
N LEU A 44 -3.39 3.37 -15.64
CA LEU A 44 -2.62 4.50 -16.17
C LEU A 44 -1.25 4.60 -15.50
N THR A 45 -1.18 4.39 -14.19
CA THR A 45 0.09 4.40 -13.45
C THR A 45 1.11 3.43 -14.04
N LYS A 46 0.71 2.19 -14.38
CA LYS A 46 1.61 1.22 -15.01
C LYS A 46 2.15 1.69 -16.36
N ILE A 47 1.25 2.20 -17.19
CA ILE A 47 1.61 2.72 -18.53
C ILE A 47 2.62 3.88 -18.40
N LEU A 48 2.41 4.78 -17.43
CA LEU A 48 3.28 5.93 -17.25
C LEU A 48 4.61 5.58 -16.61
N ILE A 49 4.65 4.61 -15.67
CA ILE A 49 5.90 4.07 -15.13
C ILE A 49 6.76 3.52 -16.26
N GLU A 50 6.19 2.71 -17.15
CA GLU A 50 6.89 2.13 -18.29
C GLU A 50 7.32 3.21 -19.29
N ARG A 51 6.41 4.10 -19.69
CA ARG A 51 6.64 5.16 -20.67
C ARG A 51 7.77 6.11 -20.27
N TYR A 52 7.80 6.53 -19.00
CA TYR A 52 8.80 7.46 -18.48
C TYR A 52 9.94 6.78 -17.75
N LYS A 53 9.96 5.42 -17.68
CA LYS A 53 10.97 4.63 -16.96
C LYS A 53 11.14 5.09 -15.50
N LEU A 54 10.02 5.33 -14.83
CA LEU A 54 10.00 5.94 -13.49
C LEU A 54 10.61 5.01 -12.42
N ASP A 55 10.62 3.70 -12.66
CA ASP A 55 11.15 2.66 -11.77
C ASP A 55 12.61 2.27 -12.07
N ALA A 56 13.26 2.91 -13.04
CA ALA A 56 14.63 2.54 -13.48
C ALA A 56 15.70 2.57 -12.37
N GLN A 57 15.48 3.33 -11.29
CA GLN A 57 16.40 3.46 -10.15
C GLN A 57 15.83 2.87 -8.85
N SER A 58 14.63 2.28 -8.88
CA SER A 58 14.01 1.66 -7.72
C SER A 58 14.16 0.14 -7.74
N GLN A 59 14.02 -0.48 -6.56
CA GLN A 59 13.94 -1.93 -6.48
C GLN A 59 12.56 -2.40 -6.96
N PRO A 60 12.45 -3.64 -7.49
CA PRO A 60 11.16 -4.19 -7.90
C PRO A 60 10.12 -4.12 -6.79
N GLN A 61 8.90 -3.70 -7.13
CA GLN A 61 7.80 -3.66 -6.19
C GLN A 61 7.40 -5.08 -5.75
N LYS A 62 7.04 -5.22 -4.48
CA LYS A 62 6.46 -6.44 -3.90
C LYS A 62 5.02 -6.19 -3.51
N TYR A 63 4.23 -7.26 -3.55
CA TYR A 63 2.79 -7.18 -3.31
C TYR A 63 2.36 -8.17 -2.24
N GLY A 64 1.33 -7.80 -1.51
CA GLY A 64 0.56 -8.66 -0.63
C GLY A 64 -0.90 -8.69 -1.06
N LEU A 65 -1.61 -9.75 -0.69
CA LEU A 65 -3.05 -9.85 -0.82
C LEU A 65 -3.68 -9.78 0.55
N GLY A 66 -4.43 -8.73 0.81
CA GLY A 66 -5.23 -8.57 2.02
C GLY A 66 -6.67 -8.99 1.76
N MET A 67 -7.18 -9.90 2.59
CA MET A 67 -8.58 -10.31 2.64
C MET A 67 -9.17 -9.84 3.95
N LYS A 68 -10.39 -9.35 3.92
CA LYS A 68 -11.09 -8.84 5.10
C LYS A 68 -12.54 -9.31 5.11
N GLU A 69 -13.02 -9.69 6.30
CA GLU A 69 -14.43 -9.96 6.57
C GLU A 69 -14.90 -9.09 7.73
N ILE A 70 -16.15 -8.70 7.68
CA ILE A 70 -16.86 -8.07 8.79
C ILE A 70 -17.84 -9.09 9.35
N TRP A 71 -17.74 -9.34 10.65
CA TRP A 71 -18.60 -10.27 11.37
C TRP A 71 -19.33 -9.55 12.49
N GLU A 72 -20.59 -9.85 12.66
CA GLU A 72 -21.35 -9.60 13.89
C GLU A 72 -21.23 -10.83 14.77
N ILE A 73 -20.74 -10.64 16.00
CA ILE A 73 -20.42 -11.72 16.92
C ILE A 73 -21.23 -11.62 18.21
N ASP A 74 -21.28 -12.71 18.98
CA ASP A 74 -21.90 -12.73 20.29
C ASP A 74 -21.25 -11.67 21.21
N PRO A 75 -22.04 -10.78 21.86
CA PRO A 75 -21.52 -9.75 22.75
C PRO A 75 -20.56 -10.25 23.83
N LYS A 76 -20.72 -11.50 24.29
CA LYS A 76 -19.83 -12.10 25.31
C LYS A 76 -18.36 -12.23 24.83
N PHE A 77 -18.11 -12.26 23.52
CA PHE A 77 -16.77 -12.31 22.92
C PHE A 77 -16.31 -10.97 22.40
N HIS A 78 -17.18 -9.97 22.42
CA HIS A 78 -16.89 -8.63 21.93
C HIS A 78 -16.27 -7.74 23.03
N LYS A 79 -15.32 -6.92 22.64
CA LYS A 79 -14.76 -5.87 23.48
C LYS A 79 -14.37 -4.70 22.58
N GLU A 80 -15.26 -3.71 22.50
CA GLU A 80 -15.04 -2.52 21.67
C GLU A 80 -13.67 -1.87 21.90
N GLY A 81 -13.03 -1.45 20.82
CA GLY A 81 -11.68 -0.88 20.84
C GLY A 81 -10.54 -1.90 20.99
N LYS A 82 -10.85 -3.19 21.21
CA LYS A 82 -9.80 -4.21 21.25
C LYS A 82 -9.20 -4.43 19.87
N VAL A 83 -7.86 -4.42 19.81
CA VAL A 83 -7.07 -4.66 18.61
C VAL A 83 -6.16 -5.84 18.83
N LEU A 84 -6.18 -6.80 17.90
CA LEU A 84 -5.30 -7.96 17.88
C LEU A 84 -4.57 -7.99 16.54
N HIS A 85 -3.27 -8.26 16.59
CA HIS A 85 -2.46 -8.58 15.43
C HIS A 85 -1.78 -9.92 15.65
N SER A 86 -1.64 -10.71 14.59
CA SER A 86 -0.86 -11.95 14.62
C SER A 86 -0.03 -12.12 13.36
N MET A 87 0.99 -12.97 13.43
CA MET A 87 1.83 -13.34 12.28
C MET A 87 2.20 -14.83 12.39
N GLY A 88 2.63 -15.40 11.27
CA GLY A 88 3.02 -16.80 11.17
C GLY A 88 1.84 -17.69 10.79
N TRP A 89 1.40 -18.57 11.68
CA TRP A 89 0.35 -19.54 11.37
C TRP A 89 -0.91 -18.90 10.80
N PRO A 90 -1.55 -19.54 9.77
CA PRO A 90 -1.29 -20.83 9.14
C PRO A 90 -0.19 -20.81 8.06
N LEU A 91 0.40 -19.66 7.79
CA LEU A 91 1.47 -19.55 6.81
C LEU A 91 2.74 -20.23 7.31
N GLY A 92 3.28 -21.15 6.50
CA GLY A 92 4.54 -21.82 6.79
C GLY A 92 5.75 -20.95 6.51
N GLY A 93 6.96 -21.43 6.87
CA GLY A 93 8.19 -20.66 6.93
C GLY A 93 8.56 -19.79 5.72
N ASN A 94 8.15 -20.18 4.52
CA ASN A 94 8.47 -19.44 3.28
C ASN A 94 7.33 -18.55 2.77
N ALA A 95 6.21 -18.47 3.49
CA ALA A 95 5.11 -17.56 3.16
C ALA A 95 4.96 -16.51 4.27
N GLY A 96 5.24 -15.27 3.94
CA GLY A 96 5.05 -14.15 4.87
C GLY A 96 3.59 -13.70 4.93
N GLY A 97 3.23 -13.08 6.03
CA GLY A 97 1.90 -12.51 6.22
C GLY A 97 1.51 -12.38 7.67
N GLY A 98 0.26 -12.02 7.90
CA GLY A 98 -0.27 -11.85 9.24
C GLY A 98 -1.75 -11.53 9.23
N SER A 99 -2.29 -11.32 10.42
CA SER A 99 -3.71 -11.00 10.58
C SER A 99 -3.95 -9.79 11.45
N PHE A 100 -5.14 -9.25 11.34
CA PHE A 100 -5.67 -8.29 12.28
C PHE A 100 -7.11 -8.65 12.66
N CYS A 101 -7.50 -8.29 13.87
CA CYS A 101 -8.88 -8.34 14.32
C CYS A 101 -9.15 -7.08 15.14
N TYR A 102 -10.09 -6.27 14.67
CA TYR A 102 -10.50 -5.03 15.32
C TYR A 102 -11.94 -5.17 15.78
N HIS A 103 -12.17 -4.98 17.07
CA HIS A 103 -13.51 -4.95 17.64
C HIS A 103 -14.06 -3.52 17.51
N ALA A 104 -14.97 -3.34 16.57
CA ALA A 104 -15.63 -2.08 16.26
C ALA A 104 -16.94 -1.93 17.06
N GLU A 105 -17.73 -0.93 16.76
CA GLU A 105 -19.05 -0.71 17.32
C GLU A 105 -20.04 -1.84 16.97
N ASN A 106 -21.19 -1.89 17.64
CA ASN A 106 -22.32 -2.78 17.33
C ASN A 106 -21.98 -4.28 17.30
N ASN A 107 -21.12 -4.74 18.20
CA ASN A 107 -20.65 -6.14 18.26
C ASN A 107 -20.00 -6.64 16.97
N GLN A 108 -19.50 -5.72 16.16
CA GLN A 108 -18.81 -6.05 14.92
C GLN A 108 -17.31 -6.23 15.14
N ILE A 109 -16.75 -7.19 14.41
CA ILE A 109 -15.30 -7.32 14.28
C ILE A 109 -14.88 -7.23 12.81
N TYR A 110 -13.76 -6.59 12.58
CA TYR A 110 -13.09 -6.57 11.29
C TYR A 110 -11.93 -7.55 11.33
N LEU A 111 -12.13 -8.71 10.74
CA LEU A 111 -11.13 -9.78 10.67
C LEU A 111 -10.44 -9.74 9.32
N GLY A 112 -9.12 -9.57 9.32
CA GLY A 112 -8.33 -9.54 8.10
C GLY A 112 -7.12 -10.46 8.14
N PHE A 113 -6.71 -10.90 6.96
CA PHE A 113 -5.57 -11.77 6.76
C PHE A 113 -4.81 -11.33 5.51
N VAL A 114 -3.51 -11.16 5.65
CA VAL A 114 -2.62 -10.72 4.57
C VAL A 114 -1.64 -11.82 4.25
N VAL A 115 -1.47 -12.11 2.96
CA VAL A 115 -0.45 -13.04 2.44
C VAL A 115 0.47 -12.27 1.51
N HIS A 116 1.77 -12.32 1.78
CA HIS A 116 2.79 -11.78 0.87
C HIS A 116 2.84 -12.64 -0.40
N LEU A 117 2.74 -12.04 -1.58
CA LEU A 117 2.65 -12.78 -2.85
C LEU A 117 4.01 -13.27 -3.40
N ASN A 118 5.08 -13.15 -2.63
CA ASN A 118 6.39 -13.67 -2.97
C ASN A 118 6.69 -15.05 -2.36
N TYR A 119 5.66 -15.83 -2.01
CA TYR A 119 5.82 -17.20 -1.56
C TYR A 119 6.30 -18.13 -2.71
N GLU A 120 7.14 -19.10 -2.34
CA GLU A 120 7.72 -20.03 -3.32
C GLU A 120 6.85 -21.26 -3.58
N ASN A 121 6.03 -21.65 -2.58
CA ASN A 121 5.17 -22.83 -2.70
C ASN A 121 3.93 -22.52 -3.56
N PRO A 122 3.81 -23.09 -4.78
CA PRO A 122 2.68 -22.82 -5.69
C PRO A 122 1.33 -23.34 -5.16
N TYR A 123 1.33 -24.19 -4.13
CA TYR A 123 0.10 -24.72 -3.51
C TYR A 123 -0.45 -23.81 -2.41
N VAL A 124 0.21 -22.69 -2.08
CA VAL A 124 -0.36 -21.69 -1.18
C VAL A 124 -1.51 -21.00 -1.89
N PHE A 125 -2.71 -21.18 -1.34
CA PHE A 125 -3.90 -20.50 -1.82
C PHE A 125 -4.37 -19.50 -0.76
N PRO A 126 -4.15 -18.19 -0.94
CA PRO A 126 -4.37 -17.17 0.08
C PRO A 126 -5.75 -17.23 0.74
N TYR A 127 -6.82 -17.45 -0.04
CA TYR A 127 -8.16 -17.58 0.50
C TYR A 127 -8.29 -18.78 1.46
N MET A 128 -7.73 -19.94 1.10
CA MET A 128 -7.75 -21.14 1.97
C MET A 128 -6.91 -20.93 3.23
N GLU A 129 -5.82 -20.21 3.15
CA GLU A 129 -5.03 -19.86 4.34
C GLU A 129 -5.84 -18.95 5.29
N PHE A 130 -6.62 -18.03 4.75
CA PHE A 130 -7.57 -17.25 5.57
C PHE A 130 -8.66 -18.13 6.18
N GLN A 131 -9.20 -19.13 5.47
CA GLN A 131 -10.14 -20.09 6.04
C GLN A 131 -9.49 -20.89 7.19
N LYS A 132 -8.27 -21.43 6.99
CA LYS A 132 -7.51 -22.11 8.05
C LYS A 132 -7.32 -21.20 9.26
N PHE A 133 -6.95 -19.94 9.06
CA PHE A 133 -6.79 -18.95 10.13
C PHE A 133 -8.07 -18.83 10.99
N LYS A 134 -9.25 -18.84 10.38
CA LYS A 134 -10.53 -18.78 11.12
C LYS A 134 -10.78 -20.04 11.96
N HIS A 135 -10.12 -21.16 11.66
CA HIS A 135 -10.19 -22.37 12.48
C HIS A 135 -9.22 -22.40 13.67
N HIS A 136 -8.38 -21.37 13.84
CA HIS A 136 -7.60 -21.24 15.07
C HIS A 136 -8.53 -21.21 16.29
N PRO A 137 -8.26 -21.97 17.38
CA PRO A 137 -9.21 -22.14 18.50
C PRO A 137 -9.76 -20.83 19.05
N MET A 138 -8.90 -19.82 19.21
CA MET A 138 -9.31 -18.50 19.72
C MET A 138 -10.24 -17.75 18.74
N ILE A 139 -9.92 -17.80 17.44
CA ILE A 139 -10.72 -17.13 16.40
C ILE A 139 -12.04 -17.87 16.19
N LYS A 140 -11.98 -19.21 16.06
CA LYS A 140 -13.17 -20.05 15.91
C LYS A 140 -14.18 -19.82 17.03
N LYS A 141 -13.72 -19.83 18.29
CA LYS A 141 -14.57 -19.56 19.45
C LYS A 141 -15.23 -18.19 19.39
N MET A 142 -14.50 -17.17 18.95
CA MET A 142 -15.03 -15.81 18.81
C MET A 142 -16.09 -15.69 17.69
N LEU A 143 -15.94 -16.47 16.62
CA LEU A 143 -16.86 -16.46 15.47
C LEU A 143 -18.07 -17.40 15.65
N GLU A 144 -18.07 -18.23 16.70
CA GLU A 144 -19.14 -19.21 16.94
C GLU A 144 -20.49 -18.50 17.14
N GLY A 145 -21.50 -18.91 16.35
CA GLY A 145 -22.82 -18.28 16.33
C GLY A 145 -22.85 -16.89 15.64
N GLY A 146 -21.70 -16.37 15.21
CA GLY A 146 -21.63 -15.09 14.53
C GLY A 146 -22.09 -15.15 13.07
N LYS A 147 -22.38 -13.98 12.51
CA LYS A 147 -22.83 -13.80 11.12
C LYS A 147 -21.81 -12.93 10.36
N ARG A 148 -21.30 -13.45 9.22
CA ARG A 148 -20.51 -12.63 8.31
C ARG A 148 -21.41 -11.66 7.54
N ILE A 149 -21.16 -10.36 7.71
CA ILE A 149 -21.97 -9.28 7.11
C ILE A 149 -21.39 -8.86 5.76
N SER A 150 -20.07 -8.79 5.66
CA SER A 150 -19.40 -8.31 4.45
C SER A 150 -18.02 -8.96 4.28
N TYR A 151 -17.49 -8.91 3.08
CA TYR A 151 -16.14 -9.37 2.76
C TYR A 151 -15.56 -8.62 1.59
N GLY A 152 -14.23 -8.65 1.46
CA GLY A 152 -13.52 -8.09 0.33
C GLY A 152 -12.05 -8.49 0.35
N ALA A 153 -11.41 -8.34 -0.80
CA ALA A 153 -9.97 -8.56 -0.95
C ALA A 153 -9.36 -7.45 -1.79
N ARG A 154 -8.14 -7.08 -1.45
CA ARG A 154 -7.36 -6.09 -2.18
C ARG A 154 -5.88 -6.44 -2.13
N ALA A 155 -5.19 -6.27 -3.25
CA ALA A 155 -3.73 -6.27 -3.22
C ALA A 155 -3.23 -4.97 -2.55
N ILE A 156 -2.02 -5.05 -1.98
CA ILE A 156 -1.30 -3.92 -1.38
C ILE A 156 0.14 -3.92 -1.86
N THR A 157 0.76 -2.76 -1.92
CA THR A 157 2.20 -2.63 -2.20
C THR A 157 3.01 -2.86 -0.94
N GLU A 158 4.06 -3.67 -1.01
CA GLU A 158 4.88 -4.07 0.13
C GLU A 158 6.39 -3.94 -0.12
N GLY A 159 6.79 -3.33 -1.23
CA GLY A 159 8.21 -3.17 -1.56
C GLY A 159 8.98 -2.27 -0.59
N GLY A 160 8.29 -1.36 0.08
CA GLY A 160 8.89 -0.41 1.00
C GLY A 160 9.63 0.74 0.31
N TYR A 161 10.40 1.48 1.11
CA TYR A 161 11.06 2.72 0.67
C TYR A 161 11.91 2.56 -0.60
N GLN A 162 12.62 1.44 -0.75
CA GLN A 162 13.50 1.19 -1.91
C GLN A 162 12.75 0.96 -3.22
N SER A 163 11.47 0.61 -3.14
CA SER A 163 10.63 0.31 -4.32
C SER A 163 9.76 1.50 -4.74
N ILE A 164 9.93 2.66 -4.10
CA ILE A 164 9.24 3.88 -4.51
C ILE A 164 9.84 4.34 -5.83
N PRO A 165 9.06 4.42 -6.92
CA PRO A 165 9.55 4.93 -8.19
C PRO A 165 9.75 6.45 -8.13
N LYS A 166 10.21 7.04 -9.21
CA LYS A 166 10.08 8.47 -9.42
C LYS A 166 8.59 8.81 -9.52
N LEU A 167 8.14 9.77 -8.73
CA LEU A 167 6.70 10.06 -8.57
C LEU A 167 6.20 11.20 -9.43
N ALA A 168 7.11 12.08 -9.84
CA ALA A 168 6.80 13.19 -10.75
C ALA A 168 7.15 12.83 -12.19
N PHE A 169 6.26 13.13 -13.10
CA PHE A 169 6.45 13.01 -14.55
C PHE A 169 5.86 14.24 -15.25
N PRO A 170 6.21 14.53 -16.51
CA PRO A 170 5.67 15.68 -17.22
C PRO A 170 4.13 15.64 -17.29
N GLY A 171 3.48 16.57 -16.59
CA GLY A 171 2.03 16.70 -16.52
C GLY A 171 1.35 15.95 -15.38
N GLY A 172 2.08 15.31 -14.45
CA GLY A 172 1.41 14.66 -13.32
C GLY A 172 2.26 14.07 -12.23
N LEU A 173 1.57 13.48 -11.24
CA LEU A 173 2.14 12.92 -10.03
C LEU A 173 1.48 11.58 -9.66
N ILE A 174 2.26 10.67 -9.06
CA ILE A 174 1.76 9.39 -8.52
C ILE A 174 1.64 9.48 -7.01
N LEU A 175 0.49 9.05 -6.46
CA LEU A 175 0.12 9.23 -5.06
C LEU A 175 -0.19 7.90 -4.37
N GLY A 176 -0.08 7.88 -3.05
CA GLY A 176 -0.60 6.83 -2.18
C GLY A 176 -0.08 5.44 -2.50
N CYS A 177 -0.98 4.47 -2.59
CA CYS A 177 -0.62 3.08 -2.84
C CYS A 177 -0.10 2.85 -4.28
N SER A 178 -0.48 3.71 -5.24
CA SER A 178 0.12 3.70 -6.58
C SER A 178 1.61 4.01 -6.54
N ALA A 179 2.04 4.87 -5.62
CA ALA A 179 3.43 5.21 -5.36
C ALA A 179 4.17 4.17 -4.46
N GLY A 180 3.44 3.24 -3.84
CA GLY A 180 4.04 2.23 -2.96
C GLY A 180 4.37 2.72 -1.54
N LEU A 181 3.62 3.67 -0.99
CA LEU A 181 3.92 4.36 0.28
C LEU A 181 3.42 3.63 1.54
N VAL A 182 3.23 2.32 1.49
CA VAL A 182 2.78 1.52 2.64
C VAL A 182 3.92 1.29 3.63
N ASN A 183 3.69 1.59 4.92
CA ASN A 183 4.58 1.18 5.99
C ASN A 183 4.24 -0.27 6.37
N VAL A 184 5.03 -1.21 5.85
CA VAL A 184 4.76 -2.65 5.94
C VAL A 184 4.79 -3.16 7.39
N PRO A 185 5.78 -2.87 8.23
CA PRO A 185 5.79 -3.31 9.62
C PRO A 185 4.62 -2.80 10.46
N ARG A 186 4.14 -1.60 10.18
CA ARG A 186 2.95 -1.04 10.84
C ARG A 186 1.64 -1.53 10.25
N ILE A 187 1.67 -2.17 9.07
CA ILE A 187 0.46 -2.57 8.32
C ILE A 187 -0.43 -1.34 8.03
N LYS A 188 0.16 -0.19 7.79
CA LYS A 188 -0.52 1.10 7.61
C LYS A 188 -0.02 1.82 6.35
N GLY A 189 -0.96 2.32 5.56
CA GLY A 189 -0.67 3.08 4.34
C GLY A 189 -1.51 4.34 4.19
N ASN A 190 -2.66 4.43 4.90
CA ASN A 190 -3.61 5.52 4.72
C ASN A 190 -3.02 6.88 5.03
N HIS A 191 -2.27 7.01 6.15
CA HIS A 191 -1.64 8.27 6.54
C HIS A 191 -0.63 8.76 5.48
N ASN A 192 0.21 7.87 4.94
CA ASN A 192 1.15 8.23 3.88
C ASN A 192 0.43 8.56 2.55
N ALA A 193 -0.67 7.87 2.25
CA ALA A 193 -1.49 8.20 1.09
C ALA A 193 -2.10 9.60 1.22
N MET A 194 -2.64 9.94 2.38
CA MET A 194 -3.19 11.28 2.66
C MET A 194 -2.10 12.35 2.61
N LEU A 195 -0.95 12.13 3.25
CA LEU A 195 0.18 13.06 3.23
C LEU A 195 0.69 13.28 1.79
N SER A 196 0.80 12.21 1.00
CA SER A 196 1.22 12.35 -0.40
C SER A 196 0.23 13.17 -1.23
N GLY A 197 -1.08 13.03 -0.97
CA GLY A 197 -2.12 13.82 -1.61
C GLY A 197 -2.05 15.30 -1.23
N ILE A 198 -1.85 15.60 0.05
CA ILE A 198 -1.68 16.98 0.54
C ILE A 198 -0.46 17.62 -0.11
N THR A 199 0.70 16.97 -0.04
CA THR A 199 1.94 17.47 -0.63
C THR A 199 1.81 17.70 -2.15
N ALA A 200 1.17 16.76 -2.86
CA ALA A 200 0.92 16.90 -4.29
C ALA A 200 0.04 18.10 -4.63
N ALA A 201 -1.04 18.30 -3.85
CA ALA A 201 -1.95 19.42 -4.04
C ALA A 201 -1.25 20.76 -3.79
N GLU A 202 -0.48 20.88 -2.72
CA GLU A 202 0.27 22.10 -2.38
C GLU A 202 1.26 22.47 -3.50
N ILE A 203 2.06 21.52 -3.97
CA ILE A 203 3.06 21.74 -5.03
C ILE A 203 2.38 22.06 -6.36
N ALA A 204 1.35 21.32 -6.75
CA ALA A 204 0.65 21.55 -8.00
C ALA A 204 -0.07 22.92 -7.99
N CYS A 205 -0.72 23.30 -6.88
CA CYS A 205 -1.36 24.59 -6.74
C CYS A 205 -0.35 25.76 -6.80
N LYS A 206 0.82 25.59 -6.18
CA LYS A 206 1.91 26.58 -6.25
C LYS A 206 2.36 26.76 -7.71
N ALA A 207 2.68 25.68 -8.41
CA ALA A 207 3.09 25.71 -9.81
C ALA A 207 2.03 26.38 -10.71
N ILE A 208 0.76 26.07 -10.51
CA ILE A 208 -0.34 26.67 -11.27
C ILE A 208 -0.45 28.19 -11.03
N LYS A 209 -0.27 28.64 -9.77
CA LYS A 209 -0.26 30.08 -9.45
C LYS A 209 0.91 30.82 -10.07
N GLU A 210 2.04 30.15 -10.21
CA GLU A 210 3.24 30.65 -10.89
C GLU A 210 3.16 30.58 -12.42
N GLY A 211 2.04 30.10 -12.98
CA GLY A 211 1.81 30.03 -14.44
C GLY A 211 2.30 28.74 -15.10
N PHE A 212 2.81 27.77 -14.34
CA PHE A 212 3.25 26.48 -14.87
C PHE A 212 2.07 25.52 -15.05
N GLN A 213 2.13 24.73 -16.11
CA GLN A 213 1.21 23.63 -16.37
C GLN A 213 1.92 22.52 -17.13
N ASN A 214 1.50 21.28 -16.92
CA ASN A 214 2.01 20.07 -17.60
C ASN A 214 3.52 19.86 -17.47
N THR A 215 4.19 20.61 -16.58
CA THR A 215 5.62 20.47 -16.30
C THR A 215 5.89 19.32 -15.33
N GLU A 216 7.14 18.89 -15.22
CA GLU A 216 7.55 17.91 -14.22
C GLU A 216 7.83 18.58 -12.88
N LEU A 217 7.04 18.24 -11.86
CA LEU A 217 7.14 18.82 -10.52
C LEU A 217 8.15 18.06 -9.64
N LYS A 218 9.44 18.17 -9.93
CA LYS A 218 10.53 17.43 -9.25
C LYS A 218 10.61 17.67 -7.74
N GLU A 219 10.11 18.81 -7.26
CA GLU A 219 10.01 19.14 -5.84
C GLU A 219 9.19 18.09 -5.08
N TYR A 220 8.17 17.51 -5.72
CA TYR A 220 7.34 16.46 -5.12
C TYR A 220 8.12 15.20 -4.74
N ASP A 221 9.00 14.71 -5.62
CA ASP A 221 9.86 13.56 -5.30
C ASP A 221 10.72 13.81 -4.07
N LYS A 222 11.28 15.02 -3.96
CA LYS A 222 12.10 15.42 -2.83
C LYS A 222 11.27 15.49 -1.54
N GLU A 223 10.12 16.17 -1.57
CA GLU A 223 9.24 16.32 -0.41
C GLU A 223 8.70 14.97 0.09
N ILE A 224 8.38 14.03 -0.80
CA ILE A 224 7.98 12.68 -0.38
C ILE A 224 9.15 11.92 0.25
N LYS A 225 10.35 12.00 -0.31
CA LYS A 225 11.52 11.25 0.18
C LYS A 225 12.13 11.84 1.45
N ASP A 226 12.13 13.15 1.61
CA ASP A 226 12.80 13.84 2.71
C ASP A 226 11.83 14.39 3.76
N GLY A 227 10.54 14.50 3.43
CA GLY A 227 9.49 14.96 4.32
C GLY A 227 8.91 13.86 5.23
N LYS A 228 7.67 14.06 5.66
CA LYS A 228 6.99 13.19 6.64
C LYS A 228 6.84 11.74 6.18
N VAL A 229 6.57 11.52 4.88
CA VAL A 229 6.44 10.17 4.31
C VAL A 229 7.78 9.43 4.35
N GLY A 230 8.85 10.08 3.90
CA GLY A 230 10.19 9.50 3.97
C GLY A 230 10.65 9.22 5.38
N SER A 231 10.36 10.11 6.33
CA SER A 231 10.66 9.93 7.75
C SER A 231 9.94 8.73 8.38
N ASP A 232 8.72 8.42 7.91
CA ASP A 232 7.99 7.21 8.34
C ASP A 232 8.54 5.93 7.70
N LEU A 233 9.03 5.98 6.46
CA LEU A 233 9.42 4.79 5.69
C LEU A 233 10.91 4.44 5.79
N LYS A 234 11.80 5.42 5.92
CA LYS A 234 13.26 5.21 6.00
C LYS A 234 13.70 4.30 7.15
N PRO A 235 13.19 4.47 8.40
CA PRO A 235 13.58 3.61 9.51
C PRO A 235 13.22 2.14 9.34
N VAL A 236 12.20 1.83 8.54
CA VAL A 236 11.69 0.46 8.34
C VAL A 236 12.09 -0.15 7.00
N LYS A 237 12.93 0.53 6.23
CA LYS A 237 13.27 0.14 4.85
C LYS A 237 13.84 -1.27 4.70
N ASN A 238 14.57 -1.76 5.71
CA ASN A 238 15.23 -3.06 5.67
C ASN A 238 14.35 -4.23 6.13
N VAL A 239 13.22 -3.98 6.80
CA VAL A 239 12.38 -5.03 7.38
C VAL A 239 11.88 -6.02 6.34
N LYS A 240 11.33 -5.53 5.23
CA LYS A 240 10.82 -6.41 4.16
C LYS A 240 11.91 -7.18 3.43
N PRO A 241 13.08 -6.61 3.07
CA PRO A 241 14.22 -7.36 2.57
C PRO A 241 14.71 -8.45 3.52
N ILE A 242 14.86 -8.14 4.81
CA ILE A 242 15.28 -9.11 5.83
C ILE A 242 14.26 -10.26 5.91
N TRP A 243 12.98 -9.96 5.99
CA TRP A 243 11.92 -10.97 6.04
C TRP A 243 11.93 -11.86 4.79
N SER A 244 12.02 -11.27 3.62
CA SER A 244 12.00 -12.02 2.37
C SER A 244 13.21 -12.95 2.20
N ARG A 245 14.34 -12.61 2.83
CA ARG A 245 15.60 -13.38 2.70
C ARG A 245 15.81 -14.43 3.82
N PHE A 246 15.43 -14.11 5.04
CA PHE A 246 15.77 -14.89 6.22
C PHE A 246 14.55 -15.48 6.97
N GLY A 247 13.34 -15.19 6.48
CA GLY A 247 12.10 -15.65 7.09
C GLY A 247 11.70 -14.88 8.36
N LEU A 248 10.63 -15.36 9.02
CA LEU A 248 9.95 -14.63 10.09
C LEU A 248 10.83 -14.44 11.33
N LEU A 249 11.43 -15.50 11.87
CA LEU A 249 12.16 -15.43 13.15
C LEU A 249 13.40 -14.52 13.07
N ALA A 250 14.20 -14.66 12.01
CA ALA A 250 15.35 -13.81 11.79
C ALA A 250 14.92 -12.35 11.57
N SER A 251 13.79 -12.13 10.90
CA SER A 251 13.24 -10.79 10.68
C SER A 251 12.79 -10.11 11.98
N LEU A 252 12.21 -10.84 12.91
CA LEU A 252 11.82 -10.29 14.21
C LEU A 252 13.03 -9.81 15.01
N ILE A 253 14.13 -10.58 15.00
CA ILE A 253 15.35 -10.25 15.75
C ILE A 253 16.15 -9.16 15.01
N ILE A 254 16.61 -9.46 13.80
CA ILE A 254 17.50 -8.57 13.03
C ILE A 254 16.78 -7.31 12.60
N GLY A 255 15.54 -7.42 12.11
CA GLY A 255 14.73 -6.29 11.71
C GLY A 255 14.32 -5.42 12.90
N GLY A 256 14.09 -6.00 14.08
CA GLY A 256 13.84 -5.28 15.32
C GLY A 256 15.05 -4.46 15.75
N ILE A 257 16.24 -5.04 15.72
CA ILE A 257 17.51 -4.35 16.03
C ILE A 257 17.76 -3.23 15.00
N ASP A 258 17.61 -3.51 13.71
CA ASP A 258 17.79 -2.53 12.63
C ASP A 258 16.86 -1.31 12.80
N MET A 259 15.56 -1.56 13.06
CA MET A 259 14.59 -0.49 13.33
C MET A 259 14.94 0.31 14.59
N TRP A 260 15.40 -0.37 15.65
CA TRP A 260 15.79 0.30 16.89
C TRP A 260 17.00 1.22 16.66
N ILE A 261 18.06 0.73 16.00
CA ILE A 261 19.24 1.52 15.65
C ILE A 261 18.85 2.71 14.76
N ALA A 262 18.05 2.46 13.71
CA ALA A 262 17.59 3.52 12.81
C ALA A 262 16.81 4.61 13.54
N THR A 263 15.92 4.23 14.46
CA THR A 263 15.12 5.17 15.24
C THR A 263 15.98 5.98 16.23
N VAL A 264 16.89 5.31 16.95
CA VAL A 264 17.79 5.98 17.92
C VAL A 264 18.74 6.95 17.20
N SER A 265 19.37 6.52 16.11
CA SER A 265 20.25 7.39 15.33
C SER A 265 19.50 8.61 14.77
N TYR A 266 18.26 8.43 14.30
CA TYR A 266 17.45 9.54 13.81
C TYR A 266 17.10 10.53 14.93
N THR A 267 16.75 10.03 16.10
CA THR A 267 16.42 10.87 17.25
C THR A 267 17.62 11.71 17.71
N HIS A 268 18.81 11.14 17.75
CA HIS A 268 20.03 11.85 18.13
C HIS A 268 20.46 12.91 17.11
N LEU A 269 20.21 12.68 15.82
CA LEU A 269 20.52 13.65 14.76
C LEU A 269 19.51 14.82 14.68
N THR A 270 18.33 14.67 15.26
CA THR A 270 17.25 15.67 15.19
C THR A 270 17.03 16.43 16.50
N LEU A 271 17.72 16.09 17.57
CA LEU A 271 17.69 16.89 18.78
C LEU A 271 18.37 18.25 18.52
N PRO A 272 17.70 19.38 18.79
CA PRO A 272 18.34 20.67 18.69
C PRO A 272 19.51 20.67 19.66
N THR A 273 20.70 20.96 19.16
CA THR A 273 21.82 21.35 20.02
C THR A 273 21.40 22.61 20.72
N SER A 274 21.12 22.50 22.03
CA SER A 274 20.89 23.66 22.88
C SER A 274 22.11 24.57 22.79
N GLY A 275 21.97 25.65 22.01
CA GLY A 275 22.83 26.81 22.06
C GLY A 275 22.25 27.80 23.04
#